data_2d837401e6367b71981f68b918681421
#
_entry.id   2d837401e6367b71981f68b918681421
#
_cell.length_a   1.000
_cell.length_b   1.000
_cell.length_c   1.000
_cell.angle_alpha   90.00
_cell.angle_beta   90.00
_cell.angle_gamma   90.00
#
_symmetry.space_group_name_H-M   'P 1'
#
loop_
_entity.id
_entity.type
_entity.pdbx_description
1 polymer ?
#
loop_
_entity_poly.entity_id
_entity_poly.type
_entity_poly.pdbx_seq_one_letter_code
_entity_poly.pdbx_strand_id
1 'polypeptide(L)'
;SVLAQESYTINNETFQLKTEVEGDIDLLWNIIENKYRYFVRDNNGNIQELVNTKDTNSKYQEEYKSILKSLIQGSSIPIEDLDLTLYSLKQFFKDYNETKGDYGYKDDKVKVQTRLGLFGGLTNQPFIENPENTTVAFFGTELEIFEETTMPTHTGVFSLKHALDNDDFKYSATQLALAYRFRFINTKTFNIYANIKLATFTASKSTFTYEDPDNPGTFISDESKGSTFEAPFIFGIGSDIKISDNSFITLAYHEIFAVFLESNSNFPMDFAIGYKFNM
;
A
#
# COMPACT_ATOMS: atom_id res chain seq x y z
N SER A 1 -5.34 20.38 4.97
CA SER A 1 -5.64 20.50 6.41
C SER A 1 -5.93 19.10 6.93
N VAL A 2 -5.19 18.67 7.94
CA VAL A 2 -5.56 17.49 8.70
C VAL A 2 -6.93 17.79 9.30
N LEU A 3 -7.93 16.95 9.08
CA LEU A 3 -9.22 17.05 9.78
C LEU A 3 -8.91 17.14 11.28
N ALA A 4 -9.37 18.22 11.93
CA ALA A 4 -9.13 18.40 13.35
C ALA A 4 -9.75 17.20 14.09
N GLN A 5 -8.93 16.53 14.89
CA GLN A 5 -9.44 15.48 15.78
C GLN A 5 -9.96 16.13 17.05
N GLU A 6 -11.17 15.82 17.41
CA GLU A 6 -11.78 16.26 18.64
C GLU A 6 -12.02 15.08 19.58
N SER A 7 -11.99 15.37 20.90
CA SER A 7 -12.22 14.36 21.94
C SER A 7 -13.70 14.23 22.22
N TYR A 8 -14.24 13.03 22.10
CA TYR A 8 -15.63 12.70 22.43
C TYR A 8 -15.69 11.59 23.46
N THR A 9 -16.53 11.73 24.47
CA THR A 9 -16.80 10.67 25.45
C THR A 9 -18.10 9.96 25.10
N ILE A 10 -18.01 8.67 24.74
CA ILE A 10 -19.13 7.85 24.32
C ILE A 10 -19.14 6.59 25.18
N ASN A 11 -20.24 6.30 25.87
CA ASN A 11 -20.36 5.15 26.78
C ASN A 11 -19.21 5.00 27.81
N ASN A 12 -18.75 6.12 28.38
CA ASN A 12 -17.63 6.24 29.35
C ASN A 12 -16.23 5.97 28.75
N GLU A 13 -16.09 5.86 27.44
CA GLU A 13 -14.81 5.79 26.76
C GLU A 13 -14.55 7.09 25.98
N THR A 14 -13.30 7.54 25.94
CA THR A 14 -12.92 8.77 25.22
C THR A 14 -12.24 8.42 23.91
N PHE A 15 -12.80 8.93 22.81
CA PHE A 15 -12.32 8.73 21.45
C PHE A 15 -11.83 10.05 20.86
N GLN A 16 -10.76 9.99 20.09
CA GLN A 16 -10.33 11.06 19.20
C GLN A 16 -10.98 10.81 17.85
N LEU A 17 -11.95 11.62 17.43
CA LEU A 17 -12.67 11.41 16.18
C LEU A 17 -12.45 12.58 15.23
N LYS A 18 -12.53 12.30 13.93
CA LYS A 18 -12.56 13.26 12.84
C LYS A 18 -14.00 13.43 12.38
N THR A 19 -14.43 14.66 12.13
CA THR A 19 -15.72 14.91 11.50
C THR A 19 -15.54 14.88 9.98
N GLU A 20 -16.16 13.93 9.30
CA GLU A 20 -16.10 13.77 7.85
C GLU A 20 -17.21 14.52 7.12
N VAL A 21 -18.41 14.51 7.68
CA VAL A 21 -19.58 15.20 7.16
C VAL A 21 -20.27 15.90 8.32
N GLU A 22 -20.56 17.20 8.17
CA GLU A 22 -21.33 18.00 9.13
C GLU A 22 -22.70 18.35 8.53
N GLY A 23 -23.78 18.34 9.36
CA GLY A 23 -25.12 18.70 8.91
C GLY A 23 -26.21 18.44 9.95
N ASP A 24 -27.37 18.02 9.50
CA ASP A 24 -28.46 17.58 10.38
C ASP A 24 -28.06 16.31 11.17
N ILE A 25 -27.27 15.46 10.53
CA ILE A 25 -26.50 14.40 11.17
C ILE A 25 -25.05 14.47 10.72
N ASP A 26 -24.11 14.25 11.66
CA ASP A 26 -22.70 14.28 11.35
C ASP A 26 -22.12 12.86 11.27
N LEU A 27 -21.23 12.65 10.31
CA LEU A 27 -20.40 11.45 10.23
C LEU A 27 -19.06 11.70 10.91
N LEU A 28 -18.79 10.97 11.97
CA LEU A 28 -17.52 10.98 12.70
C LEU A 28 -16.81 9.65 12.50
N TRP A 29 -15.48 9.65 12.48
CA TRP A 29 -14.73 8.42 12.35
C TRP A 29 -13.27 8.55 12.82
N ASN A 30 -12.63 7.41 13.07
CA ASN A 30 -11.17 7.30 13.17
C ASN A 30 -10.73 5.84 12.99
N ILE A 31 -9.41 5.64 12.86
CA ILE A 31 -8.79 4.33 12.95
C ILE A 31 -8.39 4.10 14.41
N ILE A 32 -9.04 3.15 15.07
CA ILE A 32 -8.85 2.80 16.48
C ILE A 32 -8.48 1.33 16.50
N GLU A 33 -7.34 0.98 17.10
CA GLU A 33 -6.80 -0.39 17.13
C GLU A 33 -6.73 -1.07 15.76
N ASN A 34 -6.23 -0.32 14.75
CA ASN A 34 -6.12 -0.75 13.35
C ASN A 34 -7.47 -1.08 12.67
N LYS A 35 -8.59 -0.58 13.20
CA LYS A 35 -9.92 -0.75 12.60
C LYS A 35 -10.55 0.60 12.34
N TYR A 36 -11.19 0.73 11.19
CA TYR A 36 -12.06 1.88 10.93
C TYR A 36 -13.29 1.79 11.83
N ARG A 37 -13.52 2.82 12.63
CA ARG A 37 -14.71 2.95 13.48
C ARG A 37 -15.47 4.19 13.07
N TYR A 38 -16.76 4.07 12.89
CA TYR A 38 -17.65 5.11 12.40
C TYR A 38 -18.70 5.42 13.46
N PHE A 39 -19.05 6.70 13.56
CA PHE A 39 -20.01 7.18 14.54
C PHE A 39 -20.95 8.18 13.85
N VAL A 40 -22.19 8.23 14.28
CA VAL A 40 -23.14 9.27 13.92
C VAL A 40 -23.36 10.18 15.11
N ARG A 41 -23.36 11.49 14.89
CA ARG A 41 -23.81 12.49 15.83
C ARG A 41 -25.11 13.09 15.32
N ASP A 42 -26.18 13.05 16.13
CA ASP A 42 -27.45 13.67 15.80
C ASP A 42 -27.45 15.18 16.09
N ASN A 43 -28.51 15.91 15.70
CA ASN A 43 -28.67 17.33 15.92
C ASN A 43 -28.87 17.71 17.41
N ASN A 44 -29.07 16.73 18.31
CA ASN A 44 -29.10 16.94 19.75
C ASN A 44 -27.72 16.73 20.39
N GLY A 45 -26.71 16.38 19.61
CA GLY A 45 -25.36 16.11 20.07
C GLY A 45 -25.13 14.68 20.59
N ASN A 46 -26.10 13.76 20.50
CA ASN A 46 -25.92 12.37 20.89
C ASN A 46 -25.05 11.66 19.85
N ILE A 47 -24.05 10.93 20.32
CA ILE A 47 -23.13 10.19 19.47
C ILE A 47 -23.32 8.68 19.67
N GLN A 48 -23.48 7.96 18.58
CA GLN A 48 -23.63 6.51 18.56
C GLN A 48 -22.69 5.87 17.55
N GLU A 49 -22.05 4.76 17.93
CA GLU A 49 -21.19 4.00 17.02
C GLU A 49 -22.02 3.21 16.03
N LEU A 50 -21.59 3.23 14.75
CA LEU A 50 -22.14 2.44 13.66
C LEU A 50 -21.40 1.10 13.61
N VAL A 51 -22.05 0.04 14.08
CA VAL A 51 -21.44 -1.28 14.19
C VAL A 51 -22.04 -2.26 13.19
N ASN A 52 -21.24 -3.27 12.81
CA ASN A 52 -21.68 -4.40 11.99
C ASN A 52 -21.06 -5.68 12.54
N THR A 53 -21.73 -6.29 13.50
CA THR A 53 -21.27 -7.51 14.16
C THR A 53 -21.64 -8.76 13.37
N LYS A 54 -21.00 -9.88 13.66
CA LYS A 54 -21.34 -11.18 13.08
C LYS A 54 -22.09 -12.01 14.10
N ASP A 55 -23.11 -12.71 13.62
CA ASP A 55 -23.82 -13.73 14.42
C ASP A 55 -22.97 -15.01 14.59
N THR A 56 -23.53 -16.00 15.26
CA THR A 56 -22.91 -17.32 15.50
C THR A 56 -22.61 -18.10 14.21
N ASN A 57 -23.26 -17.74 13.10
CA ASN A 57 -23.05 -18.34 11.77
C ASN A 57 -22.10 -17.50 10.90
N SER A 58 -21.38 -16.52 11.47
CA SER A 58 -20.49 -15.59 10.78
C SER A 58 -21.18 -14.66 9.77
N LYS A 59 -22.50 -14.48 9.87
CA LYS A 59 -23.27 -13.54 9.03
C LYS A 59 -23.33 -12.17 9.69
N TYR A 60 -23.07 -11.12 8.91
CA TYR A 60 -23.19 -9.74 9.36
C TYR A 60 -24.64 -9.37 9.70
N GLN A 61 -24.82 -8.62 10.81
CA GLN A 61 -26.13 -8.23 11.36
C GLN A 61 -26.61 -6.86 10.87
N GLU A 62 -25.72 -6.06 10.28
CA GLU A 62 -26.01 -4.74 9.69
C GLU A 62 -26.72 -3.76 10.64
N GLU A 63 -26.40 -3.79 11.94
CA GLU A 63 -27.04 -2.99 13.00
C GLU A 63 -26.97 -1.48 12.70
N TYR A 64 -25.88 -1.01 12.05
CA TYR A 64 -25.73 0.38 11.63
C TYR A 64 -26.87 0.89 10.74
N LYS A 65 -27.48 0.03 9.90
CA LYS A 65 -28.62 0.40 9.05
C LYS A 65 -29.84 0.72 9.89
N SER A 66 -30.09 -0.04 10.97
CA SER A 66 -31.19 0.21 11.90
C SER A 66 -31.01 1.51 12.66
N ILE A 67 -29.78 1.82 13.10
CA ILE A 67 -29.43 3.08 13.76
C ILE A 67 -29.72 4.26 12.82
N LEU A 68 -29.16 4.23 11.61
CA LEU A 68 -29.36 5.30 10.63
C LEU A 68 -30.84 5.45 10.23
N LYS A 69 -31.55 4.35 10.02
CA LYS A 69 -32.97 4.38 9.69
C LYS A 69 -33.81 5.09 10.75
N SER A 70 -33.46 4.94 12.03
CA SER A 70 -34.14 5.61 13.13
C SER A 70 -33.91 7.13 13.12
N LEU A 71 -32.74 7.59 12.67
CA LEU A 71 -32.35 8.99 12.62
C LEU A 71 -32.94 9.72 11.40
N ILE A 72 -33.08 9.02 10.28
CA ILE A 72 -33.58 9.62 9.01
C ILE A 72 -35.08 9.40 8.78
N GLN A 73 -35.87 9.20 9.84
CA GLN A 73 -37.31 8.94 9.71
C GLN A 73 -38.01 9.97 8.80
N GLY A 74 -38.79 9.46 7.84
CA GLY A 74 -39.48 10.30 6.85
C GLY A 74 -38.63 10.72 5.64
N SER A 75 -37.39 10.27 5.55
CA SER A 75 -36.55 10.46 4.35
C SER A 75 -36.82 9.33 3.33
N SER A 76 -36.68 9.66 2.05
CA SER A 76 -36.78 8.72 0.94
C SER A 76 -35.41 8.14 0.53
N ILE A 77 -34.34 8.42 1.28
CA ILE A 77 -33.00 7.97 0.95
C ILE A 77 -32.89 6.45 1.19
N PRO A 78 -32.46 5.67 0.19
CA PRO A 78 -32.33 4.23 0.34
C PRO A 78 -31.19 3.87 1.29
N ILE A 79 -31.40 2.85 2.12
CA ILE A 79 -30.42 2.39 3.11
C ILE A 79 -30.08 0.89 2.89
N GLU A 80 -30.81 0.21 2.03
CA GLU A 80 -30.72 -1.21 1.82
C GLU A 80 -29.33 -1.61 1.31
N ASP A 81 -28.78 -0.87 0.34
CA ASP A 81 -27.48 -1.12 -0.31
C ASP A 81 -26.32 -0.33 0.32
N LEU A 82 -26.55 0.26 1.51
CA LEU A 82 -25.51 1.02 2.21
C LEU A 82 -24.46 0.09 2.81
N ASP A 83 -23.20 0.31 2.44
CA ASP A 83 -22.05 -0.39 3.03
C ASP A 83 -21.46 0.37 4.21
N LEU A 84 -20.94 -0.35 5.23
CA LEU A 84 -20.21 0.24 6.36
C LEU A 84 -18.77 0.57 5.96
N THR A 85 -18.62 1.44 4.96
CA THR A 85 -17.34 2.00 4.48
C THR A 85 -17.37 3.52 4.54
N LEU A 86 -16.20 4.15 4.69
CA LEU A 86 -16.13 5.62 4.75
C LEU A 86 -16.75 6.26 3.51
N TYR A 87 -16.50 5.71 2.33
CA TYR A 87 -17.02 6.23 1.06
C TYR A 87 -18.56 6.16 1.01
N SER A 88 -19.14 4.99 1.29
CA SER A 88 -20.57 4.77 1.22
C SER A 88 -21.33 5.60 2.26
N LEU A 89 -20.82 5.60 3.51
CA LEU A 89 -21.37 6.44 4.57
C LEU A 89 -21.30 7.93 4.23
N LYS A 90 -20.17 8.41 3.72
CA LYS A 90 -20.00 9.82 3.33
C LYS A 90 -21.04 10.25 2.30
N GLN A 91 -21.29 9.44 1.27
CA GLN A 91 -22.33 9.75 0.28
C GLN A 91 -23.71 9.77 0.93
N PHE A 92 -24.05 8.76 1.70
CA PHE A 92 -25.35 8.68 2.40
C PHE A 92 -25.60 9.89 3.30
N PHE A 93 -24.61 10.30 4.12
CA PHE A 93 -24.75 11.46 5.00
C PHE A 93 -24.88 12.77 4.23
N LYS A 94 -24.16 12.92 3.11
CA LYS A 94 -24.31 14.07 2.22
C LYS A 94 -25.70 14.13 1.63
N ASP A 95 -26.14 13.07 0.98
CA ASP A 95 -27.43 13.00 0.31
C ASP A 95 -28.58 13.29 1.30
N TYR A 96 -28.47 12.76 2.54
CA TYR A 96 -29.45 13.06 3.58
C TYR A 96 -29.43 14.53 4.00
N ASN A 97 -28.28 15.09 4.33
CA ASN A 97 -28.16 16.46 4.80
C ASN A 97 -28.58 17.47 3.72
N GLU A 98 -28.34 17.18 2.44
CA GLU A 98 -28.84 18.00 1.32
C GLU A 98 -30.38 18.09 1.30
N THR A 99 -31.10 17.05 1.72
CA THR A 99 -32.56 17.07 1.80
C THR A 99 -33.09 18.00 2.91
N LYS A 100 -32.23 18.41 3.85
CA LYS A 100 -32.62 19.21 5.03
C LYS A 100 -32.37 20.71 4.88
N GLY A 101 -31.70 21.17 3.82
CA GLY A 101 -31.47 22.58 3.52
C GLY A 101 -30.02 22.94 3.24
N ASP A 102 -29.65 24.22 3.46
CA ASP A 102 -28.34 24.77 3.12
C ASP A 102 -27.26 24.09 3.94
N TYR A 103 -26.53 23.17 3.28
CA TYR A 103 -25.54 22.33 3.85
C TYR A 103 -24.14 22.71 3.34
N GLY A 104 -23.35 23.28 4.23
CA GLY A 104 -21.99 23.73 3.93
C GLY A 104 -20.97 22.58 3.95
N TYR A 105 -21.01 21.70 2.95
CA TYR A 105 -19.99 20.65 2.82
C TYR A 105 -18.62 21.27 2.52
N LYS A 106 -17.66 21.07 3.42
CA LYS A 106 -16.24 21.30 3.13
C LYS A 106 -15.69 20.07 2.44
N ASP A 107 -15.53 20.14 1.14
CA ASP A 107 -14.80 19.11 0.40
C ASP A 107 -13.32 19.16 0.82
N ASP A 108 -12.98 18.40 1.85
CA ASP A 108 -11.58 18.19 2.20
C ASP A 108 -10.96 17.37 1.09
N LYS A 109 -10.37 18.08 0.15
CA LYS A 109 -9.65 17.47 -0.97
C LYS A 109 -8.65 16.48 -0.40
N VAL A 110 -8.85 15.20 -0.74
CA VAL A 110 -7.88 14.14 -0.45
C VAL A 110 -6.49 14.62 -0.91
N LYS A 111 -5.58 14.81 0.04
CA LYS A 111 -4.21 15.22 -0.29
C LYS A 111 -3.40 13.97 -0.58
N VAL A 112 -3.23 13.70 -1.86
CA VAL A 112 -2.27 12.72 -2.31
C VAL A 112 -0.87 13.23 -1.98
N GLN A 113 -0.11 12.42 -1.29
CA GLN A 113 1.27 12.66 -0.95
C GLN A 113 2.19 11.76 -1.77
N THR A 114 3.40 12.22 -1.96
CA THR A 114 4.42 11.47 -2.67
C THR A 114 5.69 11.39 -1.85
N ARG A 115 6.38 10.26 -1.98
CA ARG A 115 7.67 10.01 -1.35
C ARG A 115 8.62 9.41 -2.36
N LEU A 116 9.81 10.01 -2.49
CA LEU A 116 10.87 9.49 -3.33
C LEU A 116 11.87 8.71 -2.47
N GLY A 117 12.27 7.52 -2.94
CA GLY A 117 13.27 6.68 -2.33
C GLY A 117 14.43 6.38 -3.27
N LEU A 118 15.63 6.31 -2.70
CA LEU A 118 16.83 5.77 -3.34
C LEU A 118 17.29 4.58 -2.52
N PHE A 119 17.66 3.49 -3.16
CA PHE A 119 18.09 2.27 -2.49
C PHE A 119 19.21 1.56 -3.23
N GLY A 120 19.96 0.76 -2.50
CA GLY A 120 20.95 -0.16 -3.05
C GLY A 120 21.05 -1.40 -2.21
N GLY A 121 21.57 -2.48 -2.78
CA GLY A 121 21.60 -3.75 -2.09
C GLY A 121 22.32 -4.85 -2.84
N LEU A 122 22.05 -6.09 -2.41
CA LEU A 122 22.62 -7.31 -2.98
C LEU A 122 21.49 -8.27 -3.35
N THR A 123 21.61 -8.91 -4.51
CA THR A 123 20.65 -9.89 -5.00
C THR A 123 21.36 -11.09 -5.63
N ASN A 124 20.80 -12.29 -5.49
CA ASN A 124 21.18 -13.45 -6.28
C ASN A 124 20.25 -13.69 -7.47
N GLN A 125 19.43 -12.70 -7.83
CA GLN A 125 18.46 -12.79 -8.93
C GLN A 125 17.58 -14.05 -8.81
N PRO A 126 16.67 -14.12 -7.80
CA PRO A 126 15.98 -15.37 -7.43
C PRO A 126 15.16 -16.03 -8.54
N PHE A 127 14.74 -15.25 -9.56
CA PHE A 127 13.91 -15.70 -10.68
C PHE A 127 14.68 -15.82 -11.99
N ILE A 128 16.02 -15.82 -11.92
CA ILE A 128 16.92 -16.01 -13.07
C ILE A 128 17.81 -17.22 -12.78
N GLU A 129 18.11 -18.00 -13.81
CA GLU A 129 19.02 -19.13 -13.69
C GLU A 129 20.39 -18.64 -13.19
N ASN A 130 20.79 -19.11 -12.03
CA ASN A 130 22.02 -18.73 -11.34
C ASN A 130 22.60 -19.96 -10.59
N PRO A 131 23.19 -20.92 -11.31
CA PRO A 131 23.62 -22.21 -10.73
C PRO A 131 24.62 -22.05 -9.60
N GLU A 132 25.54 -21.09 -9.71
CA GLU A 132 26.59 -20.83 -8.72
C GLU A 132 26.09 -19.98 -7.55
N ASN A 133 24.80 -19.61 -7.54
CA ASN A 133 24.20 -18.76 -6.53
C ASN A 133 24.98 -17.44 -6.28
N THR A 134 25.51 -16.87 -7.34
CA THR A 134 26.34 -15.67 -7.28
C THR A 134 25.52 -14.46 -6.90
N THR A 135 26.03 -13.66 -6.00
CA THR A 135 25.39 -12.43 -5.54
C THR A 135 25.99 -11.23 -6.25
N VAL A 136 25.11 -10.34 -6.75
CA VAL A 136 25.48 -9.10 -7.44
C VAL A 136 24.88 -7.88 -6.74
N ALA A 137 25.51 -6.73 -6.92
CA ALA A 137 24.99 -5.47 -6.42
C ALA A 137 23.83 -4.95 -7.31
N PHE A 138 22.92 -4.23 -6.70
CA PHE A 138 21.91 -3.45 -7.41
C PHE A 138 21.69 -2.09 -6.78
N PHE A 139 21.10 -1.18 -7.53
CA PHE A 139 20.62 0.10 -7.06
C PHE A 139 19.31 0.48 -7.75
N GLY A 140 18.60 1.42 -7.16
CA GLY A 140 17.33 1.84 -7.73
C GLY A 140 16.70 3.03 -7.05
N THR A 141 15.54 3.38 -7.56
CA THR A 141 14.69 4.42 -7.01
C THR A 141 13.24 3.96 -6.96
N GLU A 142 12.47 4.49 -6.03
CA GLU A 142 11.03 4.24 -5.96
C GLU A 142 10.28 5.54 -5.70
N LEU A 143 9.09 5.64 -6.28
CA LEU A 143 8.10 6.68 -6.02
C LEU A 143 6.89 6.04 -5.34
N GLU A 144 6.64 6.42 -4.10
CA GLU A 144 5.43 6.08 -3.37
C GLU A 144 4.35 7.15 -3.59
N ILE A 145 3.12 6.70 -3.81
CA ILE A 145 1.92 7.55 -3.91
C ILE A 145 0.91 7.05 -2.88
N PHE A 146 0.53 7.87 -1.93
CA PHE A 146 -0.31 7.49 -0.81
C PHE A 146 -1.17 8.64 -0.30
N GLU A 147 -2.12 8.31 0.55
CA GLU A 147 -3.00 9.25 1.22
C GLU A 147 -3.00 8.93 2.72
N GLU A 148 -2.70 9.93 3.56
CA GLU A 148 -2.49 9.72 5.01
C GLU A 148 -3.76 9.83 5.83
N THR A 149 -4.84 10.36 5.26
CA THR A 149 -6.05 10.71 6.01
C THR A 149 -7.05 9.56 6.08
N THR A 150 -7.38 8.99 4.92
CA THR A 150 -8.44 7.98 4.79
C THR A 150 -7.89 6.56 4.58
N MET A 151 -6.73 6.45 3.92
CA MET A 151 -6.10 5.16 3.59
C MET A 151 -4.61 5.13 3.96
N PRO A 152 -4.22 5.43 5.22
CA PRO A 152 -2.83 5.64 5.61
C PRO A 152 -1.94 4.40 5.51
N THR A 153 -2.53 3.22 5.39
CA THR A 153 -1.81 1.94 5.30
C THR A 153 -1.57 1.46 3.87
N HIS A 154 -2.17 2.13 2.88
CA HIS A 154 -2.15 1.72 1.48
C HIS A 154 -1.29 2.66 0.63
N THR A 155 -0.48 2.10 -0.27
CA THR A 155 0.45 2.88 -1.10
C THR A 155 0.60 2.22 -2.47
N GLY A 156 0.49 3.00 -3.53
CA GLY A 156 0.98 2.64 -4.86
C GLY A 156 2.48 2.93 -4.95
N VAL A 157 3.24 2.05 -5.58
CA VAL A 157 4.70 2.19 -5.72
C VAL A 157 5.10 1.97 -7.17
N PHE A 158 5.87 2.90 -7.71
CA PHE A 158 6.61 2.73 -8.96
C PHE A 158 8.08 2.61 -8.62
N SER A 159 8.78 1.63 -9.15
CA SER A 159 10.20 1.45 -8.90
C SER A 159 10.99 1.18 -10.18
N LEU A 160 12.22 1.67 -10.19
CA LEU A 160 13.25 1.37 -11.16
C LEU A 160 14.43 0.75 -10.42
N LYS A 161 14.80 -0.47 -10.76
CA LYS A 161 15.93 -1.23 -10.18
C LYS A 161 16.89 -1.62 -11.30
N HIS A 162 18.19 -1.47 -11.09
CA HIS A 162 19.23 -1.96 -11.98
C HIS A 162 20.16 -2.88 -11.21
N ALA A 163 20.21 -4.14 -11.62
CA ALA A 163 21.15 -5.13 -11.12
C ALA A 163 22.37 -5.21 -12.04
N LEU A 164 23.55 -5.15 -11.42
CA LEU A 164 24.82 -5.22 -12.12
C LEU A 164 25.18 -6.66 -12.42
N ASP A 165 26.03 -6.88 -13.41
CA ASP A 165 26.76 -8.12 -13.60
C ASP A 165 28.10 -8.10 -12.84
N ASN A 166 28.74 -9.25 -12.75
CA ASN A 166 30.12 -9.39 -12.29
C ASN A 166 30.84 -10.49 -13.11
N ASP A 167 32.07 -10.83 -12.73
CA ASP A 167 32.85 -11.80 -13.48
C ASP A 167 32.29 -13.23 -13.41
N ASP A 168 31.63 -13.58 -12.32
CA ASP A 168 31.09 -14.92 -12.08
C ASP A 168 29.63 -15.05 -12.52
N PHE A 169 28.92 -13.92 -12.71
CA PHE A 169 27.52 -13.89 -13.15
C PHE A 169 27.30 -12.77 -14.19
N LYS A 170 27.41 -13.14 -15.45
CA LYS A 170 27.33 -12.23 -16.61
C LYS A 170 25.90 -11.88 -17.01
N TYR A 171 25.07 -11.51 -16.03
CA TYR A 171 23.69 -11.08 -16.23
C TYR A 171 23.43 -9.75 -15.56
N SER A 172 23.00 -8.76 -16.32
CA SER A 172 22.51 -7.48 -15.80
C SER A 172 21.09 -7.20 -16.27
N ALA A 173 20.33 -6.51 -15.44
CA ALA A 173 18.92 -6.20 -15.76
C ALA A 173 18.49 -4.87 -15.21
N THR A 174 17.67 -4.17 -15.98
CA THR A 174 16.93 -2.98 -15.56
C THR A 174 15.45 -3.33 -15.51
N GLN A 175 14.84 -3.20 -14.34
CA GLN A 175 13.44 -3.51 -14.10
C GLN A 175 12.67 -2.26 -13.70
N LEU A 176 11.59 -1.96 -14.43
CA LEU A 176 10.50 -1.09 -13.99
C LEU A 176 9.43 -1.95 -13.34
N ALA A 177 8.90 -1.53 -12.21
CA ALA A 177 7.81 -2.26 -11.55
C ALA A 177 6.73 -1.32 -11.04
N LEU A 178 5.49 -1.80 -11.16
CA LEU A 178 4.31 -1.28 -10.46
C LEU A 178 4.02 -2.22 -9.30
N ALA A 179 3.96 -1.67 -8.09
CA ALA A 179 3.72 -2.45 -6.89
C ALA A 179 2.64 -1.81 -6.00
N TYR A 180 2.04 -2.65 -5.18
CA TYR A 180 1.18 -2.25 -4.08
C TYR A 180 1.87 -2.56 -2.77
N ARG A 181 1.79 -1.60 -1.82
CA ARG A 181 2.40 -1.70 -0.49
C ARG A 181 1.33 -1.55 0.58
N PHE A 182 1.29 -2.48 1.51
CA PHE A 182 0.41 -2.46 2.67
C PHE A 182 1.22 -2.39 3.96
N ARG A 183 1.04 -1.30 4.73
CA ARG A 183 1.68 -1.08 6.03
C ARG A 183 0.83 -1.71 7.12
N PHE A 184 1.17 -2.91 7.57
CA PHE A 184 0.44 -3.60 8.65
C PHE A 184 0.88 -3.12 10.05
N ILE A 185 2.06 -2.48 10.17
CA ILE A 185 2.43 -1.65 11.31
C ILE A 185 2.72 -0.26 10.78
N ASN A 186 1.98 0.73 11.25
CA ASN A 186 2.09 2.11 10.81
C ASN A 186 2.08 3.04 12.02
N THR A 187 3.26 3.35 12.57
CA THR A 187 3.44 4.23 13.71
C THR A 187 4.05 5.57 13.29
N LYS A 188 4.15 6.52 14.22
CA LYS A 188 4.78 7.83 13.97
C LYS A 188 6.29 7.75 13.73
N THR A 189 6.95 6.69 14.20
CA THR A 189 8.42 6.56 14.18
C THR A 189 8.92 5.48 13.22
N PHE A 190 8.14 4.43 13.00
CA PHE A 190 8.48 3.38 12.05
C PHE A 190 7.22 2.72 11.49
N ASN A 191 7.35 2.11 10.33
CA ASN A 191 6.34 1.21 9.78
C ASN A 191 6.98 -0.10 9.31
N ILE A 192 6.15 -1.15 9.24
CA ILE A 192 6.49 -2.41 8.60
C ILE A 192 5.43 -2.69 7.55
N TYR A 193 5.87 -3.10 6.36
CA TYR A 193 4.99 -3.28 5.22
C TYR A 193 5.25 -4.58 4.46
N ALA A 194 4.21 -5.10 3.84
CA ALA A 194 4.30 -6.06 2.75
C ALA A 194 4.24 -5.30 1.42
N ASN A 195 4.99 -5.76 0.43
CA ASN A 195 5.04 -5.21 -0.91
C ASN A 195 4.74 -6.31 -1.93
N ILE A 196 3.89 -6.01 -2.92
CA ILE A 196 3.56 -6.93 -4.01
C ILE A 196 3.83 -6.22 -5.33
N LYS A 197 4.82 -6.69 -6.10
CA LYS A 197 5.01 -6.24 -7.48
C LYS A 197 3.94 -6.88 -8.34
N LEU A 198 3.06 -6.07 -8.89
CA LEU A 198 1.90 -6.50 -9.70
C LEU A 198 2.26 -6.67 -11.17
N ALA A 199 3.11 -5.77 -11.67
CA ALA A 199 3.59 -5.79 -13.05
C ALA A 199 5.05 -5.35 -13.10
N THR A 200 5.82 -5.98 -13.98
CA THR A 200 7.23 -5.66 -14.23
C THR A 200 7.52 -5.59 -15.71
N PHE A 201 8.37 -4.65 -16.10
CA PHE A 201 9.04 -4.63 -17.40
C PHE A 201 10.55 -4.71 -17.16
N THR A 202 11.17 -5.76 -17.65
CA THR A 202 12.59 -6.04 -17.45
C THR A 202 13.31 -6.03 -18.78
N ALA A 203 14.33 -5.19 -18.90
CA ALA A 203 15.32 -5.23 -19.99
C ALA A 203 16.60 -5.85 -19.44
N SER A 204 17.08 -6.91 -20.07
CA SER A 204 18.22 -7.70 -19.61
C SER A 204 19.29 -7.88 -20.67
N LYS A 205 20.49 -8.14 -20.20
CA LYS A 205 21.68 -8.46 -20.98
C LYS A 205 22.39 -9.65 -20.32
N SER A 206 22.70 -10.67 -21.11
CA SER A 206 23.51 -11.81 -20.70
C SER A 206 24.71 -11.97 -21.64
N THR A 207 25.85 -12.40 -21.10
CA THR A 207 27.03 -12.75 -21.90
C THR A 207 27.35 -14.23 -21.66
N PHE A 208 27.40 -14.99 -22.74
CA PHE A 208 27.72 -16.41 -22.75
C PHE A 208 29.09 -16.59 -23.36
N THR A 209 29.95 -17.37 -22.68
CA THR A 209 31.27 -17.72 -23.21
C THR A 209 31.29 -19.21 -23.46
N TYR A 210 31.66 -19.62 -24.66
CA TYR A 210 31.74 -20.99 -25.10
C TYR A 210 33.05 -21.21 -25.91
N GLU A 211 33.51 -22.43 -25.96
CA GLU A 211 34.69 -22.80 -26.76
C GLU A 211 34.35 -22.73 -28.26
N ASP A 212 35.22 -22.11 -29.04
CA ASP A 212 35.09 -22.01 -30.49
C ASP A 212 35.11 -23.43 -31.14
N PRO A 213 33.99 -23.84 -31.79
CA PRO A 213 33.92 -25.17 -32.39
C PRO A 213 34.97 -25.39 -33.51
N ASP A 214 35.43 -24.32 -34.15
CA ASP A 214 36.37 -24.38 -35.25
C ASP A 214 37.85 -24.25 -34.78
N ASN A 215 38.08 -23.73 -33.57
CA ASN A 215 39.41 -23.51 -33.00
C ASN A 215 39.47 -23.95 -31.52
N PRO A 216 39.66 -25.24 -31.22
CA PRO A 216 39.76 -25.76 -29.88
C PRO A 216 40.79 -25.00 -28.99
N GLY A 217 40.39 -24.65 -27.76
CA GLY A 217 41.16 -23.82 -26.84
C GLY A 217 40.96 -22.32 -26.98
N THR A 218 40.15 -21.86 -27.95
CA THR A 218 39.75 -20.47 -28.09
C THR A 218 38.33 -20.29 -27.59
N PHE A 219 38.08 -19.24 -26.80
CA PHE A 219 36.76 -18.94 -26.28
C PHE A 219 36.13 -17.71 -26.97
N ILE A 220 34.90 -17.87 -27.36
CA ILE A 220 34.07 -16.80 -27.97
C ILE A 220 33.03 -16.35 -26.94
N SER A 221 32.81 -15.03 -26.84
CA SER A 221 31.79 -14.46 -25.99
C SER A 221 30.71 -13.78 -26.83
N ASP A 222 29.45 -14.23 -26.67
CA ASP A 222 28.31 -13.65 -27.33
C ASP A 222 27.38 -12.95 -26.32
N GLU A 223 26.87 -11.79 -26.70
CA GLU A 223 25.88 -11.02 -25.92
C GLU A 223 24.45 -11.32 -26.41
N SER A 224 23.59 -11.67 -25.47
CA SER A 224 22.13 -11.73 -25.70
C SER A 224 21.43 -10.62 -24.94
N LYS A 225 20.49 -9.94 -25.60
CA LYS A 225 19.66 -8.89 -25.01
C LYS A 225 18.20 -9.27 -25.15
N GLY A 226 17.42 -9.01 -24.11
CA GLY A 226 15.99 -9.29 -24.12
C GLY A 226 15.19 -8.26 -23.32
N SER A 227 13.89 -8.27 -23.55
CA SER A 227 12.96 -7.54 -22.71
C SER A 227 11.69 -8.36 -22.51
N THR A 228 11.13 -8.30 -21.30
CA THR A 228 9.96 -9.07 -20.91
C THR A 228 9.01 -8.17 -20.12
N PHE A 229 7.71 -8.32 -20.39
CA PHE A 229 6.65 -7.74 -19.55
C PHE A 229 5.89 -8.87 -18.87
N GLU A 230 5.74 -8.79 -17.56
CA GLU A 230 5.13 -9.84 -16.75
C GLU A 230 4.22 -9.25 -15.68
N ALA A 231 3.28 -10.07 -15.20
CA ALA A 231 2.48 -9.83 -14.01
C ALA A 231 2.81 -10.90 -12.95
N PRO A 232 3.99 -10.83 -12.32
CA PRO A 232 4.59 -11.96 -11.58
C PRO A 232 4.05 -12.15 -10.18
N PHE A 233 3.42 -11.13 -9.59
CA PHE A 233 3.00 -11.10 -8.18
C PHE A 233 4.15 -11.50 -7.24
N ILE A 234 5.24 -10.71 -7.28
CA ILE A 234 6.41 -10.92 -6.42
C ILE A 234 6.18 -10.26 -5.07
N PHE A 235 6.37 -11.03 -4.00
CA PHE A 235 6.18 -10.60 -2.63
C PHE A 235 7.51 -10.20 -1.98
N GLY A 236 7.45 -9.15 -1.19
CA GLY A 236 8.53 -8.66 -0.35
C GLY A 236 8.01 -8.07 0.96
N ILE A 237 8.93 -7.81 1.87
CA ILE A 237 8.67 -7.16 3.15
C ILE A 237 9.70 -6.05 3.37
N GLY A 238 9.33 -5.01 4.11
CA GLY A 238 10.27 -3.97 4.47
C GLY A 238 9.83 -3.15 5.67
N SER A 239 10.71 -2.25 6.07
CA SER A 239 10.47 -1.32 7.17
C SER A 239 11.03 0.05 6.82
N ASP A 240 10.29 1.11 7.13
CA ASP A 240 10.79 2.49 7.08
C ASP A 240 10.92 3.00 8.51
N ILE A 241 12.07 3.55 8.85
CA ILE A 241 12.39 4.14 10.16
C ILE A 241 12.54 5.64 9.97
N LYS A 242 11.70 6.43 10.63
CA LYS A 242 11.71 7.88 10.55
C LYS A 242 12.97 8.44 11.22
N ILE A 243 13.74 9.23 10.50
CA ILE A 243 14.96 9.88 11.01
C ILE A 243 14.82 11.41 11.09
N SER A 244 13.86 11.99 10.38
CA SER A 244 13.46 13.39 10.49
C SER A 244 11.97 13.53 10.11
N ASP A 245 11.42 14.76 10.15
CA ASP A 245 10.01 14.97 9.80
C ASP A 245 9.68 14.54 8.37
N ASN A 246 10.62 14.63 7.46
CA ASN A 246 10.41 14.32 6.05
C ASN A 246 11.28 13.16 5.54
N SER A 247 12.05 12.47 6.39
CA SER A 247 13.03 11.50 5.92
C SER A 247 13.00 10.18 6.67
N PHE A 248 13.32 9.10 5.96
CA PHE A 248 13.30 7.73 6.48
C PHE A 248 14.51 6.95 5.98
N ILE A 249 15.02 6.06 6.81
CA ILE A 249 15.86 4.93 6.38
C ILE A 249 14.93 3.76 6.10
N THR A 250 15.10 3.09 4.97
CA THR A 250 14.36 1.88 4.61
C THR A 250 15.28 0.66 4.63
N LEU A 251 14.75 -0.44 5.12
CA LEU A 251 15.33 -1.78 5.02
C LEU A 251 14.31 -2.65 4.32
N ALA A 252 14.70 -3.36 3.27
CA ALA A 252 13.75 -4.16 2.50
C ALA A 252 14.35 -5.51 2.08
N TYR A 253 13.48 -6.50 2.02
CA TYR A 253 13.68 -7.79 1.39
C TYR A 253 12.64 -7.90 0.27
N HIS A 254 13.06 -7.70 -0.98
CA HIS A 254 12.14 -7.41 -2.08
C HIS A 254 11.55 -8.65 -2.77
N GLU A 255 12.34 -9.70 -2.97
CA GLU A 255 12.01 -10.81 -3.87
C GLU A 255 12.02 -12.13 -3.10
N ILE A 256 11.06 -12.30 -2.16
CA ILE A 256 10.96 -13.47 -1.30
C ILE A 256 10.41 -14.67 -2.09
N PHE A 257 9.30 -14.47 -2.80
CA PHE A 257 8.69 -15.46 -3.68
C PHE A 257 7.79 -14.76 -4.72
N ALA A 258 7.51 -15.46 -5.81
CA ALA A 258 6.56 -15.03 -6.84
C ALA A 258 5.49 -16.10 -7.04
N VAL A 259 4.27 -15.67 -7.45
CA VAL A 259 3.18 -16.61 -7.72
C VAL A 259 3.30 -17.21 -9.12
N PHE A 260 3.74 -16.40 -10.09
CA PHE A 260 3.74 -16.79 -11.52
C PHE A 260 5.15 -16.83 -12.13
N LEU A 261 6.21 -16.84 -11.32
CA LEU A 261 7.58 -17.08 -11.77
C LEU A 261 8.17 -18.26 -11.01
N GLU A 262 8.93 -19.05 -11.71
CA GLU A 262 9.74 -20.11 -11.08
C GLU A 262 11.00 -19.51 -10.44
N SER A 263 11.37 -20.00 -9.27
CA SER A 263 12.60 -19.62 -8.61
C SER A 263 13.76 -20.50 -9.11
N ASN A 264 14.97 -20.00 -8.99
CA ASN A 264 16.18 -20.74 -9.32
C ASN A 264 16.56 -21.83 -8.29
N SER A 265 15.63 -22.17 -7.38
CA SER A 265 15.79 -23.17 -6.30
C SER A 265 16.82 -22.82 -5.21
N ASN A 266 17.50 -21.69 -5.31
CA ASN A 266 18.34 -21.17 -4.26
C ASN A 266 17.52 -20.39 -3.23
N PHE A 267 18.06 -20.22 -2.01
CA PHE A 267 17.45 -19.30 -1.06
C PHE A 267 17.44 -17.89 -1.66
N PRO A 268 16.26 -17.24 -1.80
CA PRO A 268 16.18 -15.94 -2.43
C PRO A 268 16.90 -14.89 -1.59
N MET A 269 17.80 -14.14 -2.21
CA MET A 269 18.51 -13.01 -1.59
C MET A 269 18.26 -11.76 -2.43
N ASP A 270 17.52 -10.81 -1.89
CA ASP A 270 17.30 -9.49 -2.48
C ASP A 270 17.08 -8.47 -1.36
N PHE A 271 18.20 -8.08 -0.74
CA PHE A 271 18.19 -7.18 0.42
C PHE A 271 18.65 -5.80 0.03
N ALA A 272 17.89 -4.78 0.47
CA ALA A 272 18.18 -3.38 0.22
C ALA A 272 18.21 -2.56 1.49
N ILE A 273 19.06 -1.54 1.47
CA ILE A 273 19.00 -0.38 2.35
C ILE A 273 18.78 0.86 1.49
N GLY A 274 18.01 1.82 1.99
CA GLY A 274 17.69 3.02 1.24
C GLY A 274 17.38 4.21 2.12
N TYR A 275 17.20 5.33 1.44
CA TYR A 275 16.78 6.59 2.02
C TYR A 275 15.56 7.11 1.27
N LYS A 276 14.53 7.53 2.02
CA LYS A 276 13.30 8.08 1.47
C LYS A 276 13.04 9.47 2.03
N PHE A 277 12.40 10.31 1.22
CA PHE A 277 11.95 11.63 1.66
C PHE A 277 10.59 11.99 1.07
N ASN A 278 9.76 12.67 1.87
CA ASN A 278 8.47 13.22 1.44
C ASN A 278 8.71 14.42 0.53
N MET A 279 7.93 14.51 -0.56
CA MET A 279 7.98 15.62 -1.52
C MET A 279 6.80 16.56 -1.34
#